data_92c0d73233a1682bf6d06b22c5a91e96
#
_entry.id   92c0d73233a1682bf6d06b22c5a91e96
#
_cell.length_a   1.000
_cell.length_b   1.000
_cell.length_c   1.000
_cell.angle_alpha   90.00
_cell.angle_beta   90.00
_cell.angle_gamma   90.00
#
_symmetry.space_group_name_H-M   'P 1'
#
loop_
_entity.id
_entity.type
_entity.pdbx_description
1 polymer ?
#
loop_
_entity_poly.entity_id
_entity_poly.type
_entity_poly.pdbx_seq_one_letter_code
_entity_poly.pdbx_strand_id
1 'polypeptide(L)'
;RVLVMVDDMPLISGDAGQAQWSLIATENINQVEVIKGASSALYGSSALNGVINVRTAFPNQKDIDKNKLPGYTKVNMHFGLIDKAEREALNWNGDKRRAFKGIEFLQAMKFNSLDLSIGGNFFKDDGYRLGEITDRKRLNINTTYKSKKTEGLSYGVNANYLSQKSGSTLIWDGLDRAYIPLDSDVTTTTGDTYNIDPFITYISGNNRHSLKTRYLKVTNNNSTNNLDAGQDNESETYFSDYQWQKNLEKYNLTATLGATNETVYARSDLFNGNNNKTNNSLYTQFDKKQGKLNISLGARYESFTLNTEDDYLIDGKLTNKITASKPVFRTGLNYQLAKATYIRTSWGQGYRFPSMAELFISTNQSGLEIYPNPQLKPESGWSSEIGIKQGVKTGKWMGYIDVAAFLMRYDDMMEFSFGQWGIPNGIDDSHFGFKSINVGETEISGLELSISGQGKINPDLTINV
;
A
#
# COMPACT_ATOMS: atom_id res chain seq x y z
N ARG A 1 8.29 5.68 -0.03
CA ARG A 1 7.18 4.72 0.24
C ARG A 1 6.25 4.66 -0.96
N VAL A 2 5.61 3.50 -1.18
CA VAL A 2 4.58 3.26 -2.20
C VAL A 2 3.24 3.16 -1.49
N LEU A 3 2.20 3.79 -2.03
CA LEU A 3 0.85 3.68 -1.50
C LEU A 3 0.24 2.33 -1.89
N VAL A 4 -0.22 1.56 -0.91
CA VAL A 4 -0.95 0.31 -1.11
C VAL A 4 -2.44 0.56 -0.95
N MET A 5 -3.20 0.12 -1.93
CA MET A 5 -4.65 0.27 -1.97
C MET A 5 -5.33 -1.07 -2.25
N VAL A 6 -6.55 -1.22 -1.75
CA VAL A 6 -7.47 -2.29 -2.14
C VAL A 6 -8.78 -1.65 -2.55
N ASP A 7 -9.22 -1.94 -3.77
CA ASP A 7 -10.44 -1.37 -4.40
C ASP A 7 -10.51 0.16 -4.38
N ASP A 8 -9.35 0.82 -4.66
CA ASP A 8 -9.14 2.27 -4.67
C ASP A 8 -9.16 2.94 -3.28
N MET A 9 -9.07 2.20 -2.20
CA MET A 9 -9.01 2.75 -0.85
C MET A 9 -7.65 2.42 -0.21
N PRO A 10 -6.98 3.38 0.45
CA PRO A 10 -5.70 3.15 1.12
C PRO A 10 -5.79 2.03 2.15
N LEU A 11 -4.83 1.10 2.13
CA LEU A 11 -4.69 0.01 3.10
C LEU A 11 -3.37 0.16 3.87
N ILE A 12 -3.29 1.24 4.62
CA ILE A 12 -2.13 1.61 5.44
C ILE A 12 -2.59 1.89 6.88
N SER A 13 -1.75 1.55 7.87
CA SER A 13 -2.05 1.89 9.26
C SER A 13 -2.05 3.41 9.47
N GLY A 14 -2.96 3.89 10.30
CA GLY A 14 -3.14 5.32 10.49
C GLY A 14 -1.98 6.00 11.25
N ASP A 15 -1.35 5.28 12.16
CA ASP A 15 -0.25 5.71 13.03
C ASP A 15 1.10 5.77 12.30
N ALA A 16 1.54 4.67 11.74
CA ALA A 16 2.86 4.53 11.11
C ALA A 16 2.84 4.64 9.57
N GLY A 17 1.66 4.69 8.94
CA GLY A 17 1.53 4.68 7.49
C GLY A 17 2.08 3.41 6.84
N GLN A 18 2.09 2.29 7.56
CA GLN A 18 2.58 1.00 7.06
C GLN A 18 1.50 0.25 6.29
N ALA A 19 1.87 -0.29 5.14
CA ALA A 19 0.97 -1.10 4.33
C ALA A 19 0.59 -2.40 5.05
N GLN A 20 -0.71 -2.68 5.13
CA GLN A 20 -1.27 -3.86 5.80
C GLN A 20 -1.30 -5.07 4.84
N TRP A 21 -0.12 -5.53 4.40
CA TRP A 21 0.04 -6.60 3.40
C TRP A 21 -0.66 -7.90 3.80
N SER A 22 -0.59 -8.26 5.08
CA SER A 22 -1.20 -9.49 5.60
C SER A 22 -2.73 -9.50 5.55
N LEU A 23 -3.34 -8.31 5.46
CA LEU A 23 -4.81 -8.17 5.35
C LEU A 23 -5.30 -8.38 3.92
N ILE A 24 -4.43 -8.30 2.91
CA ILE A 24 -4.81 -8.52 1.51
C ILE A 24 -5.20 -9.97 1.28
N ALA A 25 -6.42 -10.19 0.81
CA ALA A 25 -6.97 -11.52 0.52
C ALA A 25 -6.40 -12.07 -0.80
N THR A 26 -5.23 -12.73 -0.72
CA THR A 26 -4.49 -13.27 -1.88
C THR A 26 -5.30 -14.26 -2.70
N GLU A 27 -6.18 -15.03 -2.06
CA GLU A 27 -7.09 -15.98 -2.70
C GLU A 27 -8.17 -15.29 -3.55
N ASN A 28 -8.44 -13.99 -3.29
CA ASN A 28 -9.50 -13.20 -3.91
C ASN A 28 -8.98 -12.01 -4.74
N ILE A 29 -7.80 -12.10 -5.30
CA ILE A 29 -7.24 -11.09 -6.19
C ILE A 29 -7.68 -11.35 -7.63
N ASN A 30 -8.25 -10.32 -8.28
CA ASN A 30 -8.55 -10.33 -9.70
C ASN A 30 -7.43 -9.66 -10.52
N GLN A 31 -6.92 -8.54 -10.04
CA GLN A 31 -5.94 -7.73 -10.75
C GLN A 31 -5.08 -6.95 -9.76
N VAL A 32 -3.82 -6.76 -10.11
CA VAL A 32 -2.93 -5.83 -9.42
C VAL A 32 -2.51 -4.74 -10.42
N GLU A 33 -2.81 -3.50 -10.09
CA GLU A 33 -2.45 -2.32 -10.87
C GLU A 33 -1.23 -1.67 -10.21
N VAL A 34 -0.14 -1.53 -10.97
CA VAL A 34 1.06 -0.83 -10.50
C VAL A 34 1.21 0.48 -11.27
N ILE A 35 1.10 1.59 -10.57
CA ILE A 35 1.26 2.93 -11.12
C ILE A 35 2.60 3.45 -10.63
N LYS A 36 3.52 3.66 -11.55
CA LYS A 36 4.88 4.13 -11.27
C LYS A 36 4.94 5.65 -11.22
N GLY A 37 5.88 6.18 -10.46
CA GLY A 37 6.13 7.60 -10.33
C GLY A 37 5.10 8.36 -9.49
N ALA A 38 5.25 9.67 -9.40
CA ALA A 38 4.42 10.54 -8.57
C ALA A 38 2.97 10.58 -9.07
N SER A 39 2.03 10.18 -8.22
CA SER A 39 0.61 10.03 -8.53
C SER A 39 -0.33 10.68 -7.51
N SER A 40 0.19 11.56 -6.64
CA SER A 40 -0.59 12.18 -5.57
C SER A 40 -1.77 13.01 -6.05
N ALA A 41 -1.77 13.49 -7.28
CA ALA A 41 -2.91 14.21 -7.84
C ALA A 41 -4.20 13.38 -7.90
N LEU A 42 -4.11 12.07 -8.07
CA LEU A 42 -5.29 11.18 -8.05
C LEU A 42 -5.46 10.47 -6.70
N TYR A 43 -4.36 9.99 -6.14
CA TYR A 43 -4.38 9.05 -5.02
C TYR A 43 -4.03 9.69 -3.68
N GLY A 44 -3.67 10.98 -3.69
CA GLY A 44 -3.39 11.75 -2.47
C GLY A 44 -1.99 11.56 -1.90
N SER A 45 -1.84 11.96 -0.65
CA SER A 45 -0.64 11.78 0.16
C SER A 45 -0.20 10.31 0.17
N SER A 46 1.10 10.06 0.27
CA SER A 46 1.73 8.74 0.21
C SER A 46 1.85 8.09 -1.18
N ALA A 47 1.28 8.67 -2.24
CA ALA A 47 1.46 8.21 -3.62
C ALA A 47 2.66 8.90 -4.32
N LEU A 48 3.70 9.28 -3.55
CA LEU A 48 4.88 9.99 -4.04
C LEU A 48 5.73 9.10 -4.98
N ASN A 49 5.93 7.83 -4.61
CA ASN A 49 6.76 6.88 -5.36
C ASN A 49 5.93 5.89 -6.19
N GLY A 50 4.63 6.08 -6.24
CA GLY A 50 3.70 5.23 -6.98
C GLY A 50 2.62 4.59 -6.12
N VAL A 51 1.79 3.78 -6.79
CA VAL A 51 0.63 3.11 -6.17
C VAL A 51 0.60 1.65 -6.59
N ILE A 52 0.33 0.77 -5.63
CA ILE A 52 -0.07 -0.61 -5.88
C ILE A 52 -1.54 -0.73 -5.50
N ASN A 53 -2.42 -0.92 -6.48
CA ASN A 53 -3.86 -1.07 -6.23
C ASN A 53 -4.29 -2.50 -6.54
N VAL A 54 -4.76 -3.19 -5.53
CA VAL A 54 -5.26 -4.56 -5.62
C VAL A 54 -6.77 -4.50 -5.84
N ARG A 55 -7.25 -5.15 -6.90
CA ARG A 55 -8.68 -5.30 -7.20
C ARG A 55 -9.17 -6.65 -6.73
N THR A 56 -10.21 -6.64 -5.92
CA THR A 56 -10.85 -7.89 -5.48
C THR A 56 -11.64 -8.54 -6.61
N ALA A 57 -11.69 -9.89 -6.58
CA ALA A 57 -12.45 -10.67 -7.55
C ALA A 57 -13.91 -10.80 -7.11
N PHE A 58 -14.79 -10.70 -8.09
CA PHE A 58 -16.20 -11.07 -7.96
C PHE A 58 -16.52 -12.24 -8.91
N PRO A 59 -17.59 -13.01 -8.64
CA PRO A 59 -17.99 -14.11 -9.51
C PRO A 59 -18.16 -13.65 -10.95
N ASN A 60 -17.39 -14.25 -11.86
CA ASN A 60 -17.47 -13.95 -13.28
C ASN A 60 -18.57 -14.81 -13.92
N GLN A 61 -19.44 -14.21 -14.76
CA GLN A 61 -20.51 -14.94 -15.45
C GLN A 61 -19.96 -16.11 -16.29
N LYS A 62 -18.81 -15.93 -16.93
CA LYS A 62 -18.17 -17.00 -17.74
C LYS A 62 -17.78 -18.22 -16.92
N ASP A 63 -17.32 -18.02 -15.70
CA ASP A 63 -16.94 -19.13 -14.80
C ASP A 63 -18.18 -19.87 -14.31
N ILE A 64 -19.28 -19.16 -14.10
CA ILE A 64 -20.57 -19.71 -13.71
C ILE A 64 -21.17 -20.54 -14.85
N ASP A 65 -21.21 -19.99 -16.06
CA ASP A 65 -21.75 -20.64 -17.25
C ASP A 65 -20.97 -21.91 -17.63
N LYS A 66 -19.62 -21.84 -17.50
CA LYS A 66 -18.74 -22.98 -17.76
C LYS A 66 -18.98 -24.15 -16.81
N ASN A 67 -19.22 -23.86 -15.54
CA ASN A 67 -19.36 -24.88 -14.48
C ASN A 67 -20.82 -25.32 -14.25
N LYS A 68 -21.80 -24.64 -14.87
CA LYS A 68 -23.27 -24.85 -14.63
C LYS A 68 -23.65 -24.77 -13.15
N LEU A 69 -22.85 -24.07 -12.34
CA LEU A 69 -23.06 -23.86 -10.92
C LEU A 69 -23.19 -22.35 -10.64
N PRO A 70 -23.91 -21.92 -9.60
CA PRO A 70 -24.06 -20.51 -9.26
C PRO A 70 -22.77 -19.86 -8.75
N GLY A 71 -21.65 -20.58 -8.77
CA GLY A 71 -20.37 -20.11 -8.29
C GLY A 71 -19.22 -21.11 -8.47
N TYR A 72 -18.09 -20.79 -7.86
CA TYR A 72 -16.92 -21.68 -7.82
C TYR A 72 -16.25 -21.64 -6.46
N THR A 73 -15.52 -22.74 -6.16
CA THR A 73 -14.69 -22.88 -4.97
C THR A 73 -13.24 -23.02 -5.39
N LYS A 74 -12.35 -22.29 -4.71
CA LYS A 74 -10.90 -22.50 -4.77
C LYS A 74 -10.40 -22.96 -3.41
N VAL A 75 -9.53 -23.94 -3.37
CA VAL A 75 -8.78 -24.33 -2.18
C VAL A 75 -7.32 -24.46 -2.62
N ASN A 76 -6.43 -23.82 -1.89
CA ASN A 76 -5.00 -23.91 -2.09
C ASN A 76 -4.35 -24.32 -0.77
N MET A 77 -3.51 -25.35 -0.83
CA MET A 77 -2.73 -25.83 0.30
C MET A 77 -1.26 -25.76 -0.07
N HIS A 78 -0.44 -25.29 0.85
CA HIS A 78 0.99 -25.24 0.65
C HIS A 78 1.71 -25.69 1.92
N PHE A 79 2.84 -26.32 1.69
CA PHE A 79 3.75 -26.78 2.72
C PHE A 79 5.18 -26.63 2.19
N GLY A 80 6.08 -26.14 3.05
CA GLY A 80 7.48 -26.04 2.73
C GLY A 80 8.36 -26.35 3.92
N LEU A 81 9.53 -26.88 3.65
CA LEU A 81 10.59 -27.08 4.63
C LEU A 81 11.65 -26.01 4.44
N ILE A 82 12.10 -25.45 5.54
CA ILE A 82 13.23 -24.51 5.55
C ILE A 82 14.49 -25.33 5.69
N ASP A 83 15.40 -25.17 4.75
CA ASP A 83 16.65 -25.91 4.73
C ASP A 83 17.63 -25.39 5.79
N LYS A 84 18.65 -26.18 6.08
CA LYS A 84 19.73 -25.78 6.99
C LYS A 84 20.51 -24.61 6.39
N ALA A 85 21.05 -23.76 7.27
CA ALA A 85 22.00 -22.76 6.84
C ALA A 85 23.21 -23.40 6.15
N GLU A 86 23.64 -22.85 5.01
CA GLU A 86 24.81 -23.32 4.28
C GLU A 86 26.09 -23.22 5.15
N ARG A 87 26.23 -22.12 5.91
CA ARG A 87 27.30 -21.97 6.88
C ARG A 87 26.91 -22.61 8.21
N GLU A 88 27.71 -23.57 8.68
CA GLU A 88 27.46 -24.30 9.94
C GLU A 88 27.34 -23.36 11.15
N ALA A 89 28.12 -22.28 11.19
CA ALA A 89 28.04 -21.26 12.25
C ALA A 89 26.65 -20.63 12.41
N LEU A 90 25.85 -20.60 11.33
CA LEU A 90 24.47 -20.07 11.35
C LEU A 90 23.42 -21.12 11.73
N ASN A 91 23.82 -22.39 11.93
CA ASN A 91 22.90 -23.47 12.27
C ASN A 91 22.55 -23.45 13.77
N TRP A 92 21.74 -22.50 14.17
CA TRP A 92 21.34 -22.27 15.55
C TRP A 92 20.34 -23.30 16.10
N ASN A 93 19.62 -24.02 15.24
CA ASN A 93 18.58 -24.96 15.59
C ASN A 93 18.99 -26.45 15.46
N GLY A 94 20.28 -26.72 15.15
CA GLY A 94 20.83 -28.06 14.99
C GLY A 94 20.15 -28.83 13.86
N ASP A 95 19.73 -30.08 14.14
CA ASP A 95 19.09 -30.94 13.15
C ASP A 95 17.58 -30.76 13.00
N LYS A 96 16.96 -29.88 13.79
CA LYS A 96 15.54 -29.62 13.70
C LYS A 96 15.22 -28.86 12.44
N ARG A 97 14.41 -29.44 11.54
CA ARG A 97 13.89 -28.72 10.37
C ARG A 97 12.71 -27.87 10.74
N ARG A 98 12.74 -26.64 10.28
CA ARG A 98 11.63 -25.70 10.40
C ARG A 98 10.75 -25.78 9.17
N ALA A 99 9.49 -25.39 9.28
CA ALA A 99 8.53 -25.52 8.20
C ALA A 99 7.56 -24.34 8.16
N PHE A 100 7.01 -24.11 7.00
CA PHE A 100 5.81 -23.28 6.84
C PHE A 100 4.69 -24.11 6.22
N LYS A 101 3.45 -23.77 6.56
CA LYS A 101 2.25 -24.41 6.04
C LYS A 101 1.08 -23.45 6.01
N GLY A 102 0.20 -23.64 5.05
CA GLY A 102 -1.00 -22.83 4.96
C GLY A 102 -2.10 -23.48 4.15
N ILE A 103 -3.31 -22.98 4.36
CA ILE A 103 -4.49 -23.28 3.59
C ILE A 103 -5.22 -21.98 3.27
N GLU A 104 -5.63 -21.83 2.04
CA GLU A 104 -6.46 -20.75 1.55
C GLU A 104 -7.72 -21.33 0.93
N PHE A 105 -8.86 -20.68 1.16
CA PHE A 105 -10.09 -21.05 0.50
C PHE A 105 -10.85 -19.80 0.03
N LEU A 106 -11.58 -19.95 -1.06
CA LEU A 106 -12.48 -18.94 -1.58
C LEU A 106 -13.74 -19.64 -2.13
N GLN A 107 -14.90 -19.22 -1.66
CA GLN A 107 -16.19 -19.54 -2.22
C GLN A 107 -16.78 -18.27 -2.84
N ALA A 108 -16.97 -18.26 -4.15
CA ALA A 108 -17.59 -17.17 -4.87
C ALA A 108 -18.92 -17.61 -5.47
N MET A 109 -20.00 -16.86 -5.24
CA MET A 109 -21.37 -17.20 -5.61
C MET A 109 -22.07 -16.00 -6.23
N LYS A 110 -22.98 -16.25 -7.16
CA LYS A 110 -23.85 -15.24 -7.77
C LYS A 110 -25.31 -15.63 -7.63
N PHE A 111 -26.08 -14.81 -6.97
CA PHE A 111 -27.51 -14.98 -6.75
C PHE A 111 -28.27 -13.86 -7.48
N ASN A 112 -28.65 -14.06 -8.74
CA ASN A 112 -29.31 -13.03 -9.56
C ASN A 112 -28.59 -11.67 -9.51
N SER A 113 -29.00 -10.82 -8.56
CA SER A 113 -28.49 -9.46 -8.39
C SER A 113 -27.41 -9.34 -7.31
N LEU A 114 -27.12 -10.39 -6.54
CA LEU A 114 -26.13 -10.40 -5.48
C LEU A 114 -24.92 -11.22 -5.91
N ASP A 115 -23.78 -10.57 -5.97
CA ASP A 115 -22.46 -11.21 -6.04
C ASP A 115 -21.91 -11.33 -4.61
N LEU A 116 -21.46 -12.53 -4.21
CA LEU A 116 -20.93 -12.82 -2.88
C LEU A 116 -19.64 -13.63 -3.02
N SER A 117 -18.60 -13.21 -2.30
CA SER A 117 -17.36 -13.98 -2.12
C SER A 117 -17.03 -14.07 -0.63
N ILE A 118 -16.70 -15.27 -0.18
CA ILE A 118 -16.23 -15.55 1.20
C ILE A 118 -14.93 -16.30 1.07
N GLY A 119 -13.90 -15.85 1.75
CA GLY A 119 -12.58 -16.47 1.72
C GLY A 119 -11.87 -16.45 3.06
N GLY A 120 -10.76 -17.15 3.13
CA GLY A 120 -9.92 -17.14 4.31
C GLY A 120 -8.56 -17.79 4.06
N ASN A 121 -7.63 -17.47 4.96
CA ASN A 121 -6.26 -17.96 4.95
C ASN A 121 -5.85 -18.32 6.38
N PHE A 122 -5.28 -19.49 6.56
CA PHE A 122 -4.63 -19.94 7.78
C PHE A 122 -3.19 -20.30 7.43
N PHE A 123 -2.24 -19.59 8.02
CA PHE A 123 -0.83 -19.72 7.71
C PHE A 123 0.00 -19.78 8.97
N LYS A 124 0.95 -20.70 9.01
CA LYS A 124 1.94 -20.81 10.07
C LYS A 124 3.31 -20.97 9.46
N ASP A 125 4.27 -20.18 9.94
CA ASP A 125 5.67 -20.21 9.58
C ASP A 125 6.52 -20.25 10.86
N ASP A 126 7.39 -21.22 10.95
CA ASP A 126 8.35 -21.33 12.05
C ASP A 126 9.52 -20.34 11.89
N GLY A 127 9.68 -19.71 10.71
CA GLY A 127 10.76 -18.81 10.36
C GLY A 127 12.14 -19.50 10.25
N TYR A 128 13.10 -18.90 9.59
CA TYR A 128 14.45 -19.42 9.48
C TYR A 128 15.41 -18.89 10.53
N ARG A 129 15.07 -17.77 11.16
CA ARG A 129 15.83 -17.14 12.24
C ARG A 129 15.17 -17.39 13.59
N LEU A 130 15.95 -17.31 14.66
CA LEU A 130 15.45 -17.46 16.01
C LEU A 130 14.44 -16.33 16.33
N GLY A 131 13.24 -16.72 16.76
CA GLY A 131 12.18 -15.78 17.14
C GLY A 131 11.32 -15.24 15.98
N GLU A 132 11.78 -15.32 14.72
CA GLU A 132 10.96 -14.95 13.56
C GLU A 132 9.91 -16.03 13.28
N ILE A 133 8.73 -15.86 13.86
CA ILE A 133 7.59 -16.76 13.65
C ILE A 133 6.42 -15.98 13.04
N THR A 134 5.53 -16.69 12.36
CA THR A 134 4.24 -16.11 11.93
C THR A 134 3.13 -17.16 12.16
N ASP A 135 2.08 -16.76 12.87
CA ASP A 135 0.80 -17.50 12.95
C ASP A 135 -0.30 -16.50 12.55
N ARG A 136 -0.95 -16.75 11.41
CA ARG A 136 -1.91 -15.84 10.80
C ARG A 136 -3.22 -16.53 10.47
N LYS A 137 -4.32 -15.86 10.81
CA LYS A 137 -5.69 -16.27 10.49
C LYS A 137 -6.39 -15.06 9.87
N ARG A 138 -6.88 -15.20 8.65
CA ARG A 138 -7.61 -14.15 7.94
C ARG A 138 -8.93 -14.70 7.40
N LEU A 139 -9.97 -13.88 7.49
CA LEU A 139 -11.28 -14.12 6.90
C LEU A 139 -11.69 -12.88 6.12
N ASN A 140 -12.37 -13.07 4.99
CA ASN A 140 -12.88 -11.98 4.18
C ASN A 140 -14.28 -12.30 3.61
N ILE A 141 -15.05 -11.25 3.42
CA ILE A 141 -16.34 -11.27 2.73
C ILE A 141 -16.45 -10.06 1.81
N ASN A 142 -16.89 -10.29 0.57
CA ASN A 142 -17.12 -9.23 -0.39
C ASN A 142 -18.51 -9.41 -1.00
N THR A 143 -19.27 -8.32 -1.04
CA THR A 143 -20.65 -8.34 -1.56
C THR A 143 -20.84 -7.21 -2.57
N THR A 144 -21.65 -7.47 -3.59
CA THR A 144 -22.16 -6.43 -4.50
C THR A 144 -23.60 -6.76 -4.88
N TYR A 145 -24.51 -5.86 -4.55
CA TYR A 145 -25.90 -5.95 -4.97
C TYR A 145 -26.18 -4.94 -6.10
N LYS A 146 -26.75 -5.42 -7.20
CA LYS A 146 -27.23 -4.61 -8.32
C LYS A 146 -28.74 -4.44 -8.19
N SER A 147 -29.19 -3.20 -8.04
CA SER A 147 -30.62 -2.90 -7.82
C SER A 147 -31.46 -3.34 -9.01
N LYS A 148 -32.56 -4.06 -8.75
CA LYS A 148 -33.58 -4.38 -9.75
C LYS A 148 -34.58 -3.25 -9.95
N LYS A 149 -34.73 -2.35 -8.96
CA LYS A 149 -35.70 -1.26 -8.99
C LYS A 149 -35.14 -0.01 -9.62
N THR A 150 -33.86 0.27 -9.42
CA THR A 150 -33.17 1.47 -9.89
C THR A 150 -32.04 1.04 -10.81
N GLU A 151 -32.22 1.25 -12.11
CA GLU A 151 -31.20 0.95 -13.10
C GLU A 151 -29.92 1.74 -12.83
N GLY A 152 -28.76 1.10 -13.00
CA GLY A 152 -27.45 1.72 -12.77
C GLY A 152 -27.02 1.84 -11.30
N LEU A 153 -27.89 1.48 -10.32
CA LEU A 153 -27.54 1.51 -8.90
C LEU A 153 -26.94 0.17 -8.46
N SER A 154 -25.75 0.22 -7.87
CA SER A 154 -25.11 -0.91 -7.20
C SER A 154 -24.51 -0.47 -5.87
N TYR A 155 -24.51 -1.36 -4.88
CA TYR A 155 -23.92 -1.12 -3.57
C TYR A 155 -23.49 -2.43 -2.91
N GLY A 156 -22.64 -2.36 -1.93
CA GLY A 156 -22.14 -3.53 -1.22
C GLY A 156 -21.29 -3.18 -0.02
N VAL A 157 -20.77 -4.21 0.61
CA VAL A 157 -19.82 -4.12 1.73
C VAL A 157 -18.73 -5.16 1.50
N ASN A 158 -17.48 -4.73 1.63
CA ASN A 158 -16.32 -5.63 1.75
C ASN A 158 -15.83 -5.57 3.19
N ALA A 159 -15.47 -6.70 3.77
CA ALA A 159 -14.92 -6.76 5.11
C ALA A 159 -13.82 -7.80 5.19
N ASN A 160 -12.77 -7.50 5.96
CA ASN A 160 -11.69 -8.41 6.27
C ASN A 160 -11.39 -8.38 7.76
N TYR A 161 -11.02 -9.52 8.31
CA TYR A 161 -10.49 -9.68 9.65
C TYR A 161 -9.20 -10.49 9.59
N LEU A 162 -8.18 -10.03 10.28
CA LEU A 162 -6.87 -10.65 10.42
C LEU A 162 -6.52 -10.71 11.91
N SER A 163 -6.19 -11.91 12.39
CA SER A 163 -5.49 -12.10 13.66
C SER A 163 -4.12 -12.70 13.37
N GLN A 164 -3.07 -12.07 13.88
CA GLN A 164 -1.70 -12.49 13.61
C GLN A 164 -0.84 -12.41 14.87
N LYS A 165 -0.02 -13.44 15.06
CA LYS A 165 1.13 -13.41 15.96
C LYS A 165 2.40 -13.50 15.12
N SER A 166 3.36 -12.59 15.34
CA SER A 166 4.64 -12.60 14.66
C SER A 166 5.76 -12.24 15.60
N GLY A 167 6.95 -12.74 15.31
CA GLY A 167 8.18 -12.35 15.98
C GLY A 167 9.09 -11.58 15.04
N SER A 168 9.77 -10.57 15.54
CA SER A 168 10.73 -9.78 14.79
C SER A 168 11.89 -9.37 15.68
N THR A 169 13.02 -9.06 15.06
CA THR A 169 14.18 -8.49 15.77
C THR A 169 14.78 -7.36 14.95
N LEU A 170 15.35 -6.38 15.61
CA LEU A 170 15.99 -5.25 14.97
C LEU A 170 17.47 -5.52 14.71
N ILE A 171 18.18 -6.16 15.66
CA ILE A 171 19.63 -6.32 15.61
C ILE A 171 20.01 -7.79 15.82
N TRP A 172 20.95 -8.26 15.01
CA TRP A 172 21.47 -9.63 15.02
C TRP A 172 22.87 -9.67 15.65
N ASP A 173 23.20 -10.80 16.27
CA ASP A 173 24.39 -11.00 17.08
C ASP A 173 25.70 -11.17 16.25
N GLY A 174 25.81 -10.50 15.13
CA GLY A 174 27.01 -10.48 14.31
C GLY A 174 27.01 -11.47 13.13
N LEU A 175 28.10 -11.50 12.35
CA LEU A 175 28.18 -12.18 11.07
C LEU A 175 28.02 -13.72 11.17
N ASP A 176 28.64 -14.33 12.18
CA ASP A 176 28.60 -15.79 12.38
C ASP A 176 27.41 -16.25 13.23
N ARG A 177 26.65 -15.31 13.76
CA ARG A 177 25.42 -15.53 14.52
C ARG A 177 24.24 -14.72 13.96
N ALA A 178 24.25 -14.45 12.66
CA ALA A 178 23.27 -13.60 11.99
C ALA A 178 21.84 -14.15 11.96
N TYR A 179 21.60 -15.33 12.50
CA TYR A 179 20.25 -15.90 12.68
C TYR A 179 19.80 -15.91 14.14
N ILE A 180 20.58 -15.32 15.01
CA ILE A 180 20.31 -15.19 16.44
C ILE A 180 20.20 -13.70 16.75
N PRO A 181 19.15 -13.25 17.44
CA PRO A 181 19.02 -11.86 17.89
C PRO A 181 20.12 -11.50 18.89
N LEU A 182 20.58 -10.25 18.85
CA LEU A 182 21.45 -9.69 19.88
C LEU A 182 20.73 -9.79 21.23
N ASP A 183 21.41 -10.28 22.26
CA ASP A 183 20.89 -10.47 23.62
C ASP A 183 19.58 -11.24 23.71
N SER A 184 19.28 -12.07 22.67
CA SER A 184 18.00 -12.79 22.55
C SER A 184 16.77 -11.87 22.49
N ASP A 185 16.96 -10.63 22.04
CA ASP A 185 15.92 -9.59 22.00
C ASP A 185 14.97 -9.80 20.82
N VAL A 186 13.83 -10.41 21.10
CA VAL A 186 12.76 -10.68 20.14
C VAL A 186 11.52 -9.91 20.53
N THR A 187 11.03 -9.05 19.65
CA THR A 187 9.71 -8.44 19.81
C THR A 187 8.64 -9.38 19.25
N THR A 188 7.76 -9.85 20.12
CA THR A 188 6.58 -10.59 19.73
C THR A 188 5.41 -9.63 19.61
N THR A 189 4.83 -9.54 18.43
CA THR A 189 3.61 -8.76 18.16
C THR A 189 2.43 -9.71 18.02
N THR A 190 1.38 -9.50 18.84
CA THR A 190 0.08 -10.12 18.66
C THR A 190 -0.92 -9.03 18.30
N GLY A 191 -1.56 -9.13 17.14
CA GLY A 191 -2.41 -8.06 16.64
C GLY A 191 -3.66 -8.57 15.94
N ASP A 192 -4.68 -7.70 16.00
CA ASP A 192 -5.91 -7.84 15.25
C ASP A 192 -6.07 -6.64 14.33
N THR A 193 -6.37 -6.92 13.07
CA THR A 193 -6.63 -5.88 12.07
C THR A 193 -7.92 -6.21 11.35
N TYR A 194 -8.80 -5.25 11.21
CA TYR A 194 -10.00 -5.43 10.40
C TYR A 194 -10.42 -4.16 9.68
N ASN A 195 -11.06 -4.35 8.54
CA ASN A 195 -11.70 -3.26 7.82
C ASN A 195 -13.13 -3.63 7.43
N ILE A 196 -13.96 -2.58 7.32
CA ILE A 196 -15.32 -2.64 6.79
C ILE A 196 -15.45 -1.51 5.78
N ASP A 197 -15.76 -1.87 4.53
CA ASP A 197 -15.73 -0.98 3.37
C ASP A 197 -17.11 -0.95 2.68
N PRO A 198 -18.08 -0.17 3.15
CA PRO A 198 -19.31 0.05 2.41
C PRO A 198 -19.07 0.96 1.20
N PHE A 199 -19.74 0.65 0.10
CA PHE A 199 -19.70 1.44 -1.12
C PHE A 199 -21.04 1.50 -1.83
N ILE A 200 -21.23 2.55 -2.62
CA ILE A 200 -22.37 2.75 -3.51
C ILE A 200 -21.89 3.38 -4.80
N THR A 201 -22.41 2.89 -5.92
CA THR A 201 -22.19 3.46 -7.25
C THR A 201 -23.53 3.62 -7.96
N TYR A 202 -23.75 4.79 -8.55
CA TYR A 202 -24.93 5.09 -9.35
C TYR A 202 -24.51 5.63 -10.72
N ILE A 203 -24.97 4.97 -11.77
CA ILE A 203 -24.72 5.34 -13.17
C ILE A 203 -26.05 5.73 -13.79
N SER A 204 -26.14 6.97 -14.29
CA SER A 204 -27.34 7.48 -14.97
C SER A 204 -26.93 8.28 -16.21
N GLY A 205 -27.26 7.76 -17.39
CA GLY A 205 -26.77 8.33 -18.64
C GLY A 205 -25.25 8.46 -18.64
N ASN A 206 -24.76 9.67 -18.86
CA ASN A 206 -23.34 9.97 -18.93
C ASN A 206 -22.69 10.33 -17.57
N ASN A 207 -23.44 10.16 -16.46
CA ASN A 207 -22.94 10.46 -15.12
C ASN A 207 -22.72 9.17 -14.34
N ARG A 208 -21.60 9.13 -13.60
CA ARG A 208 -21.30 8.10 -12.60
C ARG A 208 -20.99 8.76 -11.27
N HIS A 209 -21.71 8.38 -10.25
CA HIS A 209 -21.46 8.76 -8.87
C HIS A 209 -20.94 7.54 -8.12
N SER A 210 -19.88 7.70 -7.35
CA SER A 210 -19.30 6.64 -6.53
C SER A 210 -18.95 7.21 -5.16
N LEU A 211 -19.40 6.56 -4.12
CA LEU A 211 -18.97 6.80 -2.75
C LEU A 211 -18.38 5.50 -2.23
N LYS A 212 -17.14 5.57 -1.75
CA LYS A 212 -16.43 4.48 -1.10
C LYS A 212 -16.03 4.94 0.29
N THR A 213 -16.22 4.09 1.27
CA THR A 213 -15.82 4.38 2.64
C THR A 213 -15.09 3.20 3.23
N ARG A 214 -14.16 3.45 4.15
CA ARG A 214 -13.41 2.43 4.90
C ARG A 214 -13.35 2.81 6.38
N TYR A 215 -13.70 1.87 7.21
CA TYR A 215 -13.25 1.82 8.59
C TYR A 215 -12.15 0.77 8.69
N LEU A 216 -10.97 1.16 9.15
CA LEU A 216 -9.82 0.27 9.37
C LEU A 216 -9.36 0.41 10.81
N LYS A 217 -9.32 -0.68 11.54
CA LYS A 217 -8.72 -0.74 12.89
C LYS A 217 -7.52 -1.67 12.87
N VAL A 218 -6.43 -1.20 13.46
CA VAL A 218 -5.18 -1.96 13.67
C VAL A 218 -4.86 -1.90 15.15
N THR A 219 -4.68 -3.05 15.77
CA THR A 219 -4.27 -3.18 17.17
C THR A 219 -3.08 -4.11 17.23
N ASN A 220 -1.99 -3.68 17.86
CA ASN A 220 -0.79 -4.48 18.10
C ASN A 220 -0.40 -4.43 19.57
N ASN A 221 -0.33 -5.59 20.18
CA ASN A 221 0.24 -5.77 21.52
C ASN A 221 1.65 -6.31 21.33
N ASN A 222 2.63 -5.53 21.75
CA ASN A 222 4.04 -5.81 21.58
C ASN A 222 4.66 -6.21 22.90
N SER A 223 5.45 -7.28 22.87
CA SER A 223 6.19 -7.78 24.04
C SER A 223 7.63 -8.04 23.62
N THR A 224 8.57 -7.41 24.28
CA THR A 224 10.01 -7.59 24.08
C THR A 224 10.63 -8.15 25.36
N ASN A 225 11.56 -9.11 25.25
CA ASN A 225 12.09 -9.85 26.40
C ASN A 225 12.78 -8.97 27.45
N ASN A 226 13.26 -7.79 27.07
CA ASN A 226 14.10 -6.92 27.91
C ASN A 226 13.46 -5.55 28.18
N LEU A 227 12.23 -5.29 27.76
CA LEU A 227 11.57 -4.01 27.97
C LEU A 227 10.20 -4.21 28.63
N ASP A 228 10.02 -3.63 29.79
CA ASP A 228 8.74 -3.49 30.42
C ASP A 228 7.85 -2.56 29.59
N ALA A 229 6.66 -3.05 29.27
CA ALA A 229 5.43 -2.38 28.85
C ALA A 229 5.54 -1.03 28.10
N GLY A 230 4.56 -0.74 27.29
CA GLY A 230 4.39 0.57 26.66
C GLY A 230 4.76 0.60 25.17
N GLN A 231 4.83 -0.57 24.50
CA GLN A 231 5.06 -0.63 23.05
C GLN A 231 3.77 -0.94 22.25
N ASP A 232 2.66 -1.04 22.93
CA ASP A 232 1.37 -1.30 22.30
C ASP A 232 0.91 -0.11 21.45
N ASN A 233 0.28 -0.41 20.32
CA ASN A 233 -0.29 0.63 19.49
C ASN A 233 -1.65 0.23 18.92
N GLU A 234 -2.52 1.20 18.84
CA GLU A 234 -3.83 1.09 18.23
C GLU A 234 -4.09 2.27 17.30
N SER A 235 -4.65 2.01 16.13
CA SER A 235 -5.12 3.08 15.24
C SER A 235 -6.46 2.74 14.60
N GLU A 236 -7.31 3.76 14.49
CA GLU A 236 -8.60 3.72 13.82
C GLU A 236 -8.60 4.73 12.69
N THR A 237 -8.87 4.29 11.48
CA THR A 237 -8.93 5.13 10.28
C THR A 237 -10.33 5.11 9.70
N TYR A 238 -10.90 6.29 9.52
CA TYR A 238 -12.13 6.54 8.80
C TYR A 238 -11.78 7.23 7.49
N PHE A 239 -11.99 6.56 6.37
CA PHE A 239 -11.72 7.09 5.04
C PHE A 239 -13.02 7.15 4.23
N SER A 240 -13.18 8.21 3.46
CA SER A 240 -14.26 8.35 2.49
C SER A 240 -13.77 9.04 1.22
N ASP A 241 -14.24 8.55 0.07
CA ASP A 241 -13.97 9.11 -1.25
C ASP A 241 -15.29 9.19 -2.03
N TYR A 242 -15.73 10.40 -2.31
CA TYR A 242 -16.82 10.65 -3.24
C TYR A 242 -16.27 11.12 -4.57
N GLN A 243 -16.70 10.48 -5.64
CA GLN A 243 -16.30 10.81 -6.99
C GLN A 243 -17.53 10.97 -7.90
N TRP A 244 -17.59 12.07 -8.61
CA TRP A 244 -18.50 12.29 -9.73
C TRP A 244 -17.70 12.32 -11.03
N GLN A 245 -18.10 11.47 -11.97
CA GLN A 245 -17.51 11.39 -13.30
C GLN A 245 -18.59 11.66 -14.34
N LYS A 246 -18.30 12.53 -15.29
CA LYS A 246 -19.19 12.88 -16.42
C LYS A 246 -18.49 12.61 -17.74
N ASN A 247 -19.14 11.82 -18.59
CA ASN A 247 -18.70 11.60 -19.96
C ASN A 247 -19.36 12.63 -20.88
N LEU A 248 -18.55 13.49 -21.49
CA LEU A 248 -18.96 14.52 -22.44
C LEU A 248 -18.68 14.00 -23.86
N GLU A 249 -19.51 13.10 -24.37
CA GLU A 249 -19.32 12.36 -25.63
C GLU A 249 -19.03 13.27 -26.82
N LYS A 250 -19.78 14.39 -26.95
CA LYS A 250 -19.57 15.39 -28.00
C LYS A 250 -18.14 15.90 -28.09
N TYR A 251 -17.43 15.93 -26.96
CA TYR A 251 -16.06 16.45 -26.86
C TYR A 251 -15.01 15.34 -26.69
N ASN A 252 -15.45 14.06 -26.66
CA ASN A 252 -14.60 12.92 -26.28
C ASN A 252 -13.80 13.21 -24.98
N LEU A 253 -14.49 13.79 -24.00
CA LEU A 253 -13.91 14.26 -22.74
C LEU A 253 -14.62 13.59 -21.58
N THR A 254 -13.84 12.99 -20.67
CA THR A 254 -14.31 12.54 -19.36
C THR A 254 -13.80 13.53 -18.31
N ALA A 255 -14.73 14.11 -17.57
CA ALA A 255 -14.43 14.98 -16.44
C ALA A 255 -14.73 14.24 -15.13
N THR A 256 -13.79 14.27 -14.22
CA THR A 256 -13.91 13.67 -12.88
C THR A 256 -13.70 14.75 -11.84
N LEU A 257 -14.58 14.84 -10.84
CA LEU A 257 -14.45 15.66 -9.64
C LEU A 257 -14.59 14.74 -8.44
N GLY A 258 -13.79 14.95 -7.42
CA GLY A 258 -13.88 14.15 -6.21
C GLY A 258 -13.43 14.89 -4.96
N ALA A 259 -13.84 14.34 -3.83
CA ALA A 259 -13.46 14.80 -2.50
C ALA A 259 -13.13 13.60 -1.61
N THR A 260 -12.04 13.68 -0.86
CA THR A 260 -11.69 12.67 0.13
C THR A 260 -11.58 13.26 1.53
N ASN A 261 -11.96 12.47 2.50
CA ASN A 261 -11.70 12.72 3.92
C ASN A 261 -11.03 11.48 4.51
N GLU A 262 -9.96 11.68 5.27
CA GLU A 262 -9.33 10.68 6.11
C GLU A 262 -9.22 11.25 7.52
N THR A 263 -9.80 10.55 8.49
CA THR A 263 -9.64 10.86 9.92
C THR A 263 -9.05 9.64 10.60
N VAL A 264 -7.97 9.87 11.37
CA VAL A 264 -7.25 8.83 12.11
C VAL A 264 -7.21 9.20 13.58
N TYR A 265 -7.51 8.22 14.40
CA TYR A 265 -7.22 8.25 15.84
C TYR A 265 -6.16 7.20 16.12
N ALA A 266 -5.07 7.58 16.76
CA ALA A 266 -4.00 6.67 17.13
C ALA A 266 -3.64 6.85 18.60
N ARG A 267 -3.42 5.73 19.26
CA ARG A 267 -2.98 5.66 20.66
C ARG A 267 -1.78 4.74 20.77
N SER A 268 -0.73 5.25 21.39
CA SER A 268 0.43 4.45 21.75
C SER A 268 1.31 5.21 22.74
N ASP A 269 1.86 4.51 23.70
CA ASP A 269 2.89 5.06 24.58
C ASP A 269 4.17 5.41 23.80
N LEU A 270 4.42 4.72 22.66
CA LEU A 270 5.52 5.02 21.74
C LEU A 270 5.43 6.42 21.12
N PHE A 271 4.25 7.04 21.10
CA PHE A 271 3.96 8.33 20.49
C PHE A 271 3.43 9.36 21.50
N ASN A 272 3.70 9.15 22.78
CA ASN A 272 3.24 9.99 23.90
C ASN A 272 1.70 10.16 23.90
N GLY A 273 0.95 9.04 23.88
CA GLY A 273 -0.48 9.03 24.15
C GLY A 273 -1.38 9.09 22.92
N ASN A 274 -2.38 9.95 22.95
CA ASN A 274 -3.45 10.01 21.96
C ASN A 274 -3.19 11.11 20.93
N ASN A 275 -3.17 10.72 19.66
CA ASN A 275 -2.97 11.63 18.55
C ASN A 275 -4.11 11.48 17.55
N ASN A 276 -4.52 12.57 16.90
CA ASN A 276 -5.49 12.49 15.82
C ASN A 276 -5.07 13.29 14.58
N LYS A 277 -5.34 12.73 13.43
CA LYS A 277 -5.01 13.31 12.13
C LYS A 277 -6.27 13.44 11.30
N THR A 278 -6.43 14.56 10.62
CA THR A 278 -7.46 14.75 9.59
C THR A 278 -6.81 15.23 8.31
N ASN A 279 -7.17 14.59 7.20
CA ASN A 279 -6.69 14.92 5.87
C ASN A 279 -7.88 15.07 4.91
N ASN A 280 -8.12 16.27 4.41
CA ASN A 280 -9.20 16.59 3.50
C ASN A 280 -8.65 16.98 2.14
N SER A 281 -9.31 16.54 1.07
CA SER A 281 -8.91 16.97 -0.26
C SER A 281 -10.06 17.16 -1.24
N LEU A 282 -9.78 18.00 -2.23
CA LEU A 282 -10.58 18.12 -3.46
C LEU A 282 -9.67 17.83 -4.64
N TYR A 283 -10.17 17.06 -5.61
CA TYR A 283 -9.42 16.74 -6.82
C TYR A 283 -10.28 16.76 -8.08
N THR A 284 -9.63 16.98 -9.20
CA THR A 284 -10.24 16.94 -10.52
C THR A 284 -9.32 16.26 -11.53
N GLN A 285 -9.90 15.60 -12.52
CA GLN A 285 -9.19 15.07 -13.67
C GLN A 285 -10.01 15.24 -14.94
N PHE A 286 -9.33 15.55 -16.02
CA PHE A 286 -9.87 15.65 -17.37
C PHE A 286 -9.10 14.72 -18.30
N ASP A 287 -9.82 13.75 -18.88
CA ASP A 287 -9.27 12.80 -19.85
C ASP A 287 -9.92 13.05 -21.21
N LYS A 288 -9.13 13.51 -22.19
CA LYS A 288 -9.58 13.82 -23.53
C LYS A 288 -8.95 12.92 -24.58
N LYS A 289 -9.77 12.35 -25.44
CA LYS A 289 -9.33 11.61 -26.61
C LYS A 289 -9.59 12.41 -27.87
N GLN A 290 -8.54 12.74 -28.62
CA GLN A 290 -8.63 13.46 -29.89
C GLN A 290 -7.90 12.71 -31.00
N GLY A 291 -8.67 11.91 -31.76
CA GLY A 291 -8.08 11.03 -32.77
C GLY A 291 -7.11 10.03 -32.18
N LYS A 292 -5.83 10.17 -32.52
CA LYS A 292 -4.72 9.33 -32.04
C LYS A 292 -4.09 9.80 -30.73
N LEU A 293 -4.51 10.96 -30.22
CA LEU A 293 -3.94 11.59 -29.01
C LEU A 293 -4.89 11.44 -27.85
N ASN A 294 -4.39 10.93 -26.72
CA ASN A 294 -5.06 10.97 -25.44
C ASN A 294 -4.30 11.91 -24.51
N ILE A 295 -5.03 12.80 -23.84
CA ILE A 295 -4.51 13.80 -22.91
C ILE A 295 -5.19 13.59 -21.56
N SER A 296 -4.43 13.54 -20.49
CA SER A 296 -4.92 13.50 -19.12
C SER A 296 -4.33 14.66 -18.32
N LEU A 297 -5.18 15.44 -17.65
CA LEU A 297 -4.79 16.54 -16.78
C LEU A 297 -5.46 16.34 -15.42
N GLY A 298 -4.72 16.44 -14.34
CA GLY A 298 -5.22 16.30 -12.98
C GLY A 298 -4.69 17.39 -12.05
N ALA A 299 -5.51 17.75 -11.08
CA ALA A 299 -5.14 18.65 -10.00
C ALA A 299 -5.78 18.18 -8.69
N ARG A 300 -5.09 18.36 -7.57
CA ARG A 300 -5.58 18.09 -6.21
C ARG A 300 -5.07 19.17 -5.26
N TYR A 301 -5.93 19.56 -4.35
CA TYR A 301 -5.57 20.33 -3.17
C TYR A 301 -5.87 19.53 -1.93
N GLU A 302 -4.91 19.44 -1.03
CA GLU A 302 -5.03 18.65 0.20
C GLU A 302 -4.64 19.48 1.41
N SER A 303 -5.40 19.32 2.50
CA SER A 303 -5.20 20.00 3.77
C SER A 303 -5.09 18.95 4.87
N PHE A 304 -3.97 18.98 5.57
CA PHE A 304 -3.60 18.08 6.64
C PHE A 304 -3.59 18.82 7.97
N THR A 305 -4.14 18.19 9.00
CA THR A 305 -4.07 18.64 10.40
C THR A 305 -3.78 17.44 11.27
N LEU A 306 -2.77 17.56 12.12
CA LEU A 306 -2.44 16.60 13.17
C LEU A 306 -2.51 17.32 14.52
N ASN A 307 -3.27 16.77 15.45
CA ASN A 307 -3.34 17.23 16.83
C ASN A 307 -2.73 16.14 17.72
N THR A 308 -1.91 16.56 18.66
CA THR A 308 -1.20 15.71 19.62
C THR A 308 -1.73 15.96 21.03
N GLU A 309 -1.59 14.98 21.92
CA GLU A 309 -1.95 15.16 23.33
C GLU A 309 -0.99 16.14 24.01
N ASP A 310 0.31 15.99 23.74
CA ASP A 310 1.36 16.86 24.29
C ASP A 310 1.72 18.02 23.35
N ASP A 311 2.24 19.12 23.96
CA ASP A 311 2.83 20.21 23.21
C ASP A 311 4.27 19.91 22.81
N TYR A 312 4.61 20.22 21.55
CA TYR A 312 5.94 20.10 20.99
C TYR A 312 6.50 21.46 20.57
N LEU A 313 7.83 21.62 20.69
CA LEU A 313 8.49 22.81 20.18
C LEU A 313 8.68 22.67 18.64
N ILE A 314 7.86 23.38 17.88
CA ILE A 314 7.87 23.41 16.41
C ILE A 314 8.11 24.85 15.96
N ASP A 315 9.15 25.09 15.17
CA ASP A 315 9.56 26.41 14.69
C ASP A 315 9.65 27.46 15.82
N GLY A 316 10.15 27.06 16.99
CA GLY A 316 10.32 27.94 18.17
C GLY A 316 9.03 28.25 18.94
N LYS A 317 7.92 27.56 18.65
CA LYS A 317 6.63 27.71 19.36
C LYS A 317 6.20 26.37 19.95
N LEU A 318 5.74 26.39 21.20
CA LEU A 318 5.05 25.25 21.80
C LEU A 318 3.66 25.13 21.17
N THR A 319 3.36 23.97 20.60
CA THR A 319 2.07 23.69 19.95
C THR A 319 1.78 22.20 19.97
N ASN A 320 0.52 21.86 20.13
CA ASN A 320 -0.02 20.51 19.95
C ASN A 320 -0.74 20.35 18.58
N LYS A 321 -0.47 21.24 17.63
CA LYS A 321 -1.13 21.21 16.32
C LYS A 321 -0.14 21.45 15.19
N ILE A 322 -0.07 20.51 14.26
CA ILE A 322 0.69 20.60 13.01
C ILE A 322 -0.29 20.71 11.85
N THR A 323 -0.12 21.70 10.98
CA THR A 323 -0.95 21.88 9.79
C THR A 323 -0.08 22.02 8.55
N ALA A 324 -0.52 21.45 7.46
CA ALA A 324 0.12 21.61 6.15
C ALA A 324 -0.92 21.52 5.05
N SER A 325 -0.63 22.14 3.91
CA SER A 325 -1.47 22.01 2.72
C SER A 325 -0.61 21.97 1.46
N LYS A 326 -1.07 21.27 0.43
CA LYS A 326 -0.30 21.10 -0.81
C LYS A 326 -1.22 21.03 -2.03
N PRO A 327 -1.08 21.95 -3.01
CA PRO A 327 -1.58 21.74 -4.36
C PRO A 327 -0.62 20.83 -5.13
N VAL A 328 -1.13 19.92 -5.93
CA VAL A 328 -0.35 19.07 -6.83
C VAL A 328 -1.05 18.90 -8.17
N PHE A 329 -0.25 18.75 -9.21
CA PHE A 329 -0.70 18.65 -10.58
C PHE A 329 -0.11 17.41 -11.25
N ARG A 330 -0.82 16.90 -12.26
CA ARG A 330 -0.30 15.87 -13.15
C ARG A 330 -0.75 16.10 -14.58
N THR A 331 0.07 15.66 -15.52
CA THR A 331 -0.27 15.60 -16.94
C THR A 331 0.22 14.30 -17.54
N GLY A 332 -0.52 13.78 -18.52
CA GLY A 332 -0.14 12.59 -19.26
C GLY A 332 -0.57 12.74 -20.71
N LEU A 333 0.29 12.31 -21.62
CA LEU A 333 0.01 12.27 -23.04
C LEU A 333 0.31 10.86 -23.57
N ASN A 334 -0.57 10.35 -24.42
CA ASN A 334 -0.34 9.11 -25.14
C ASN A 334 -0.73 9.34 -26.62
N TYR A 335 0.22 9.12 -27.52
CA TYR A 335 0.03 9.32 -28.95
C TYR A 335 0.29 8.04 -29.73
N GLN A 336 -0.71 7.61 -30.51
CA GLN A 336 -0.59 6.48 -31.43
C GLN A 336 0.12 6.93 -32.72
N LEU A 337 1.44 6.76 -32.78
CA LEU A 337 2.25 7.13 -33.93
C LEU A 337 1.92 6.28 -35.17
N ALA A 338 1.82 4.95 -34.97
CA ALA A 338 1.46 3.97 -36.01
C ALA A 338 0.47 2.94 -35.47
N LYS A 339 0.02 1.97 -36.30
CA LYS A 339 -0.96 0.94 -35.91
C LYS A 339 -0.59 0.19 -34.61
N ALA A 340 0.70 -0.02 -34.38
CA ALA A 340 1.19 -0.76 -33.21
C ALA A 340 2.29 0.00 -32.44
N THR A 341 2.44 1.32 -32.68
CA THR A 341 3.47 2.15 -32.06
C THR A 341 2.82 3.26 -31.27
N TYR A 342 3.15 3.34 -29.99
CA TYR A 342 2.65 4.36 -29.07
C TYR A 342 3.80 5.08 -28.39
N ILE A 343 3.71 6.40 -28.32
CA ILE A 343 4.61 7.24 -27.53
C ILE A 343 3.80 7.77 -26.36
N ARG A 344 4.35 7.65 -25.16
CA ARG A 344 3.76 8.22 -23.96
C ARG A 344 4.73 9.13 -23.25
N THR A 345 4.20 10.17 -22.63
CA THR A 345 4.91 10.97 -21.67
C THR A 345 4.01 11.34 -20.52
N SER A 346 4.56 11.42 -19.34
CA SER A 346 3.87 11.87 -18.16
C SER A 346 4.76 12.74 -17.28
N TRP A 347 4.13 13.63 -16.56
CA TRP A 347 4.73 14.40 -15.50
C TRP A 347 3.72 14.49 -14.35
N GLY A 348 4.18 14.37 -13.12
CA GLY A 348 3.32 14.46 -11.96
C GLY A 348 4.09 14.88 -10.73
N GLN A 349 3.42 15.61 -9.86
CA GLN A 349 3.90 15.97 -8.54
C GLN A 349 3.38 14.99 -7.50
N GLY A 350 4.17 14.79 -6.46
CA GLY A 350 3.82 13.98 -5.30
C GLY A 350 4.26 14.65 -4.01
N TYR A 351 3.67 14.22 -2.93
CA TYR A 351 4.03 14.65 -1.57
C TYR A 351 3.61 13.59 -0.57
N ARG A 352 4.20 13.65 0.61
CA ARG A 352 3.83 12.81 1.74
C ARG A 352 4.02 13.57 3.05
N PHE A 353 3.00 13.61 3.87
CA PHE A 353 3.11 14.09 5.23
C PHE A 353 3.80 13.03 6.10
N PRO A 354 4.59 13.44 7.12
CA PRO A 354 5.15 12.50 8.09
C PRO A 354 4.03 11.73 8.80
N SER A 355 4.28 10.45 9.09
CA SER A 355 3.42 9.65 9.95
C SER A 355 3.64 10.02 11.42
N MET A 356 2.70 9.65 12.30
CA MET A 356 2.85 9.87 13.75
C MET A 356 4.09 9.14 14.29
N ALA A 357 4.36 7.93 13.83
CA ALA A 357 5.56 7.19 14.20
C ALA A 357 6.84 7.91 13.80
N GLU A 358 6.91 8.50 12.59
CA GLU A 358 8.10 9.24 12.15
C GLU A 358 8.34 10.51 12.96
N LEU A 359 7.27 11.17 13.43
CA LEU A 359 7.35 12.40 14.22
C LEU A 359 7.68 12.12 15.69
N PHE A 360 7.04 11.12 16.31
CA PHE A 360 6.93 11.05 17.75
C PHE A 360 7.46 9.77 18.39
N ILE A 361 7.85 8.74 17.59
CA ILE A 361 8.34 7.50 18.18
C ILE A 361 9.53 7.75 19.13
N SER A 362 9.39 7.27 20.36
CA SER A 362 10.40 7.34 21.39
C SER A 362 10.45 6.00 22.12
N THR A 363 11.55 5.27 21.96
CA THR A 363 11.72 3.95 22.60
C THR A 363 13.18 3.56 22.61
N ASN A 364 13.51 2.55 23.41
CA ASN A 364 14.83 1.90 23.41
C ASN A 364 14.67 0.47 22.93
N GLN A 365 15.50 0.03 22.00
CA GLN A 365 15.49 -1.34 21.51
C GLN A 365 16.92 -1.87 21.43
N SER A 366 17.20 -2.96 22.15
CA SER A 366 18.53 -3.60 22.22
C SER A 366 19.65 -2.60 22.58
N GLY A 367 19.38 -1.65 23.48
CA GLY A 367 20.35 -0.63 23.90
C GLY A 367 20.50 0.55 22.94
N LEU A 368 19.78 0.60 21.83
CA LEU A 368 19.74 1.73 20.91
C LEU A 368 18.44 2.52 21.08
N GLU A 369 18.59 3.82 21.24
CA GLU A 369 17.44 4.72 21.36
C GLU A 369 16.87 5.11 20.00
N ILE A 370 15.55 5.30 19.96
CA ILE A 370 14.84 5.91 18.84
C ILE A 370 14.33 7.27 19.30
N TYR A 371 14.78 8.31 18.63
CA TYR A 371 14.51 9.70 19.00
C TYR A 371 13.38 10.30 18.19
N PRO A 372 12.41 11.00 18.81
CA PRO A 372 11.36 11.71 18.09
C PRO A 372 11.91 12.91 17.30
N ASN A 373 11.22 13.28 16.23
CA ASN A 373 11.50 14.48 15.46
C ASN A 373 10.22 15.22 15.03
N PRO A 374 9.58 16.00 15.91
CA PRO A 374 8.37 16.74 15.60
C PRO A 374 8.58 17.87 14.57
N GLN A 375 9.83 18.17 14.19
CA GLN A 375 10.18 19.18 13.19
C GLN A 375 10.31 18.63 11.76
N LEU A 376 9.96 17.36 11.53
CA LEU A 376 9.97 16.78 10.19
C LEU A 376 9.05 17.55 9.26
N LYS A 377 9.60 17.88 8.08
CA LYS A 377 8.85 18.51 6.99
C LYS A 377 8.23 17.46 6.09
N PRO A 378 7.09 17.77 5.42
CA PRO A 378 6.55 16.91 4.39
C PRO A 378 7.54 16.71 3.24
N GLU A 379 7.73 15.46 2.81
CA GLU A 379 8.43 15.18 1.56
C GLU A 379 7.61 15.70 0.37
N SER A 380 8.27 16.21 -0.64
CA SER A 380 7.63 16.51 -1.92
C SER A 380 8.56 16.18 -3.07
N GLY A 381 7.99 16.09 -4.26
CA GLY A 381 8.80 15.81 -5.44
C GLY A 381 7.95 15.76 -6.70
N TRP A 382 8.60 15.45 -7.80
CA TRP A 382 7.95 15.21 -9.07
C TRP A 382 8.63 14.08 -9.82
N SER A 383 7.87 13.44 -10.71
CA SER A 383 8.40 12.45 -11.65
C SER A 383 8.02 12.81 -13.08
N SER A 384 8.89 12.48 -14.02
CA SER A 384 8.64 12.57 -15.45
C SER A 384 9.05 11.26 -16.11
N GLU A 385 8.27 10.82 -17.08
CA GLU A 385 8.55 9.64 -17.89
C GLU A 385 8.29 9.95 -19.37
N ILE A 386 9.14 9.41 -20.24
CA ILE A 386 8.88 9.31 -21.67
C ILE A 386 9.13 7.87 -22.10
N GLY A 387 8.21 7.29 -22.89
CA GLY A 387 8.34 5.91 -23.32
C GLY A 387 7.76 5.66 -24.70
N ILE A 388 8.25 4.61 -25.33
CA ILE A 388 7.76 4.08 -26.60
C ILE A 388 7.40 2.60 -26.44
N LYS A 389 6.18 2.26 -26.86
CA LYS A 389 5.69 0.89 -26.90
C LYS A 389 5.46 0.48 -28.33
N GLN A 390 6.15 -0.57 -28.78
CA GLN A 390 6.08 -1.12 -30.12
C GLN A 390 5.49 -2.52 -30.08
N GLY A 391 4.33 -2.72 -30.70
CA GLY A 391 3.80 -4.05 -30.98
C GLY A 391 4.61 -4.75 -32.08
N VAL A 392 4.96 -6.00 -31.85
CA VAL A 392 5.74 -6.83 -32.78
C VAL A 392 4.97 -8.10 -33.10
N LYS A 393 4.92 -8.44 -34.39
CA LYS A 393 4.35 -9.71 -34.87
C LYS A 393 5.34 -10.38 -35.84
N THR A 394 5.78 -11.58 -35.51
CA THR A 394 6.68 -12.37 -36.35
C THR A 394 6.20 -13.82 -36.44
N GLY A 395 5.67 -14.21 -37.57
CA GLY A 395 5.05 -15.51 -37.75
C GLY A 395 3.91 -15.78 -36.80
N LYS A 396 4.06 -16.80 -35.94
CA LYS A 396 3.07 -17.15 -34.90
C LYS A 396 3.28 -16.41 -33.58
N TRP A 397 4.31 -15.56 -33.47
CA TRP A 397 4.62 -14.77 -32.29
C TRP A 397 4.00 -13.38 -32.39
N MET A 398 3.41 -12.94 -31.28
CA MET A 398 2.83 -11.61 -31.14
C MET A 398 3.12 -11.08 -29.73
N GLY A 399 3.63 -9.87 -29.66
CA GLY A 399 3.99 -9.26 -28.38
C GLY A 399 4.28 -7.77 -28.52
N TYR A 400 4.96 -7.23 -27.56
CA TYR A 400 5.42 -5.85 -27.57
C TYR A 400 6.78 -5.68 -26.90
N ILE A 401 7.46 -4.64 -27.31
CA ILE A 401 8.65 -4.09 -26.68
C ILE A 401 8.27 -2.71 -26.14
N ASP A 402 8.57 -2.44 -24.90
CA ASP A 402 8.30 -1.18 -24.23
C ASP A 402 9.62 -0.67 -23.64
N VAL A 403 10.02 0.55 -24.05
CA VAL A 403 11.21 1.24 -23.55
C VAL A 403 10.79 2.56 -22.95
N ALA A 404 11.21 2.84 -21.73
CA ALA A 404 10.94 4.12 -21.07
C ALA A 404 12.17 4.66 -20.36
N ALA A 405 12.30 5.99 -20.38
CA ALA A 405 13.24 6.74 -19.56
C ALA A 405 12.45 7.53 -18.52
N PHE A 406 12.94 7.56 -17.29
CA PHE A 406 12.31 8.32 -16.21
C PHE A 406 13.31 9.14 -15.41
N LEU A 407 12.81 10.22 -14.83
CA LEU A 407 13.52 11.09 -13.89
C LEU A 407 12.57 11.44 -12.74
N MET A 408 13.07 11.30 -11.51
CA MET A 408 12.38 11.67 -10.29
C MET A 408 13.28 12.57 -9.45
N ARG A 409 12.70 13.63 -8.88
CA ARG A 409 13.37 14.50 -7.90
C ARG A 409 12.51 14.63 -6.67
N TYR A 410 13.17 14.56 -5.52
CA TYR A 410 12.56 14.66 -4.20
C TYR A 410 13.26 15.75 -3.40
N ASP A 411 12.44 16.53 -2.70
CA ASP A 411 12.87 17.51 -1.72
C ASP A 411 12.44 17.05 -0.33
N ASP A 412 13.29 17.30 0.67
CA ASP A 412 13.04 16.95 2.08
C ASP A 412 12.68 15.46 2.29
N MET A 413 13.29 14.54 1.54
CA MET A 413 13.08 13.11 1.68
C MET A 413 13.32 12.66 3.11
N MET A 414 12.39 11.87 3.68
CA MET A 414 12.50 11.39 5.06
C MET A 414 13.21 10.04 5.11
N GLU A 415 14.26 9.97 5.90
CA GLU A 415 15.01 8.74 6.17
C GLU A 415 15.12 8.47 7.69
N PHE A 416 15.11 7.19 8.04
CA PHE A 416 15.39 6.71 9.38
C PHE A 416 16.88 6.44 9.49
N SER A 417 17.61 7.40 10.09
CA SER A 417 19.06 7.44 10.07
C SER A 417 19.64 7.13 11.44
N PHE A 418 20.72 6.34 11.45
CA PHE A 418 21.53 6.10 12.62
C PHE A 418 22.55 7.23 12.83
N GLY A 419 22.70 7.70 14.07
CA GLY A 419 23.62 8.77 14.39
C GLY A 419 23.63 9.10 15.90
N GLN A 420 24.34 10.16 16.25
CA GLN A 420 24.34 10.72 17.60
C GLN A 420 23.35 11.89 17.65
N TRP A 421 22.22 11.69 18.33
CA TRP A 421 21.09 12.62 18.29
C TRP A 421 20.79 13.30 19.64
N GLY A 422 21.36 12.81 20.74
CA GLY A 422 21.22 13.41 22.07
C GLY A 422 21.90 14.77 22.17
N ILE A 423 21.45 15.64 23.07
CA ILE A 423 22.13 16.88 23.39
C ILE A 423 23.34 16.53 24.25
N PRO A 424 24.57 16.77 23.80
CA PRO A 424 25.74 16.49 24.61
C PRO A 424 25.87 17.55 25.72
N ASN A 425 25.37 17.25 26.91
CA ASN A 425 25.87 17.90 28.12
C ASN A 425 27.10 17.14 28.58
N GLY A 426 28.19 17.21 27.81
CA GLY A 426 29.43 16.50 28.09
C GLY A 426 29.71 15.36 27.11
N ILE A 427 30.93 14.92 27.08
CA ILE A 427 31.42 13.79 26.29
C ILE A 427 30.89 12.50 26.97
N ASP A 428 29.70 12.08 26.60
CA ASP A 428 29.16 10.79 26.97
C ASP A 428 28.77 10.04 25.70
N ASP A 429 29.36 8.87 25.48
CA ASP A 429 29.17 8.02 24.28
C ASP A 429 27.76 7.40 24.18
N SER A 430 26.83 7.79 25.07
CA SER A 430 25.58 7.10 25.32
C SER A 430 24.38 7.57 24.45
N HIS A 431 24.57 8.43 23.44
CA HIS A 431 23.46 9.02 22.68
C HIS A 431 23.41 8.60 21.22
N PHE A 432 23.90 7.39 20.92
CA PHE A 432 23.72 6.80 19.60
C PHE A 432 22.34 6.14 19.46
N GLY A 433 21.73 6.32 18.31
CA GLY A 433 20.42 5.74 18.03
C GLY A 433 19.89 6.10 16.67
N PHE A 434 18.61 5.90 16.50
CA PHE A 434 17.91 6.18 15.26
C PHE A 434 17.01 7.41 15.39
N LYS A 435 16.87 8.14 14.30
CA LYS A 435 15.95 9.29 14.19
C LYS A 435 15.47 9.44 12.76
N SER A 436 14.20 9.77 12.58
CA SER A 436 13.71 10.20 11.26
C SER A 436 14.16 11.62 10.98
N ILE A 437 14.81 11.86 9.85
CA ILE A 437 15.31 13.16 9.43
C ILE A 437 14.94 13.45 7.98
N ASN A 438 14.85 14.73 7.61
CA ASN A 438 14.79 15.12 6.22
C ASN A 438 16.23 15.14 5.65
N VAL A 439 16.48 14.34 4.62
CA VAL A 439 17.72 14.33 3.86
C VAL A 439 17.51 15.13 2.59
N GLY A 440 18.15 16.19 2.37
CA GLY A 440 18.12 17.12 1.25
C GLY A 440 17.46 16.66 -0.07
N GLU A 441 17.99 17.12 -1.19
CA GLU A 441 17.50 16.77 -2.52
C GLU A 441 17.98 15.37 -2.94
N THR A 442 17.07 14.58 -3.53
CA THR A 442 17.40 13.25 -4.08
C THR A 442 16.94 13.18 -5.54
N GLU A 443 17.81 12.72 -6.43
CA GLU A 443 17.50 12.48 -7.83
C GLU A 443 17.65 11.00 -8.18
N ILE A 444 16.63 10.45 -8.85
CA ILE A 444 16.64 9.08 -9.35
C ILE A 444 16.28 9.11 -10.83
N SER A 445 17.15 8.55 -11.68
CA SER A 445 16.88 8.42 -13.10
C SER A 445 17.20 7.02 -13.59
N GLY A 446 16.55 6.59 -14.67
CA GLY A 446 16.79 5.27 -15.22
C GLY A 446 16.12 5.00 -16.54
N LEU A 447 16.45 3.82 -17.09
CA LEU A 447 15.87 3.27 -18.30
C LEU A 447 15.19 1.94 -17.94
N GLU A 448 13.99 1.73 -18.47
CA GLU A 448 13.25 0.48 -18.34
C GLU A 448 13.06 -0.15 -19.72
N LEU A 449 13.29 -1.46 -19.79
CA LEU A 449 12.98 -2.29 -20.95
C LEU A 449 12.04 -3.41 -20.51
N SER A 450 10.90 -3.52 -21.17
CA SER A 450 9.95 -4.62 -20.99
C SER A 450 9.67 -5.29 -22.33
N ILE A 451 9.80 -6.60 -22.35
CA ILE A 451 9.45 -7.44 -23.51
C ILE A 451 8.41 -8.44 -23.04
N SER A 452 7.29 -8.49 -23.73
CA SER A 452 6.24 -9.45 -23.43
C SER A 452 5.60 -9.95 -24.71
N GLY A 453 5.20 -11.22 -24.72
CA GLY A 453 4.58 -11.79 -25.89
C GLY A 453 4.15 -13.23 -25.69
N GLN A 454 3.41 -13.72 -26.69
CA GLN A 454 3.00 -15.11 -26.76
C GLN A 454 3.21 -15.68 -28.16
N GLY A 455 3.51 -16.95 -28.22
CA GLY A 455 3.68 -17.64 -29.50
C GLY A 455 3.34 -19.11 -29.39
N LYS A 456 2.73 -19.63 -30.47
CA LYS A 456 2.48 -21.07 -30.61
C LYS A 456 3.69 -21.75 -31.24
N ILE A 457 4.27 -22.69 -30.52
CA ILE A 457 5.29 -23.62 -31.08
C ILE A 457 4.60 -24.67 -31.96
N ASN A 458 3.51 -25.23 -31.42
CA ASN A 458 2.63 -26.16 -32.15
C ASN A 458 1.15 -25.86 -31.79
N PRO A 459 0.15 -26.57 -32.35
CA PRO A 459 -1.26 -26.33 -32.04
C PRO A 459 -1.60 -26.40 -30.55
N ASP A 460 -0.90 -27.23 -29.79
CA ASP A 460 -1.19 -27.54 -28.38
C ASP A 460 -0.28 -26.82 -27.39
N LEU A 461 0.81 -26.19 -27.85
CA LEU A 461 1.81 -25.53 -26.99
C LEU A 461 1.91 -24.04 -27.31
N THR A 462 1.53 -23.20 -26.33
CA THR A 462 1.72 -21.75 -26.35
C THR A 462 2.77 -21.37 -25.29
N ILE A 463 3.77 -20.61 -25.68
CA ILE A 463 4.76 -20.02 -24.76
C ILE A 463 4.42 -18.54 -24.57
N ASN A 464 4.42 -18.10 -23.31
CA ASN A 464 4.32 -16.71 -22.90
C ASN A 464 5.69 -16.25 -22.38
N VAL A 465 6.11 -15.06 -22.78
CA VAL A 465 7.35 -14.39 -22.35
C VAL A 465 7.00 -13.04 -21.76
#